data_b8d9403178ec5d4e1cb10bff75bed5d7
#
_entry.id   b8d9403178ec5d4e1cb10bff75bed5d7
#
_cell.length_a   1.000
_cell.length_b   1.000
_cell.length_c   1.000
_cell.angle_alpha   90.00
_cell.angle_beta   90.00
_cell.angle_gamma   90.00
#
_symmetry.space_group_name_H-M   'P 1'
#
loop_
_entity.id
_entity.type
_entity.pdbx_description
1 polymer ?
#
loop_
_entity_poly.entity_id
_entity_poly.type
_entity_poly.pdbx_seq_one_letter_code
_entity_poly.pdbx_strand_id
1 'polypeptide(L)'
;MLVEIRCEKFSEKVISFREGLNVVIGDEKATNSIGKSSALMIIDFVFGGNSLLEHNSDIVEELGEHDYFFQFNFGNNLYYFRRGTYKQDLIYKCNRKYEELEPISIDEYRTFLKSAYKLDHLDLTFRSTVSLFSRIWGKDNLDVKQPLHGFKNQKSVECVDNLLKLYDRYKLIKLLSSRMKSLSDEKTTINKAYKQDLIPKITKTKYKENILKVAKIDEEIKDIKKNLARYAVSIGEIVNREVSELKAKKDSLLKERAKIESRLKRVRDDLSQNKHIKSKTFSGLIRFFPDVDADRVANVEEFHSKITTILKSELRESEKELSESLDDLNSAIDELDTRLNSVFSNIDNPEIIVDRVHDLANTYSSATAEIRYFETDDKVKDELKEIKESLAQEKARVLKITEDIINDKTRQYVSKVYSEVRRSPILSLSQNSYTYTAVEDTGTGKAYSNLILFDLSALETTELPILIHDSVLYKNVENNAVAELVKLYISLGKQSFISIDEIQKYGKEAESLLLENKVVELSDNQVLFIKDWRK
;
A
#
# COMPACT_ATOMS: atom_id res chain seq x y z
N MET A 1 -21.88 15.68 -9.46
CA MET A 1 -21.95 15.05 -10.79
C MET A 1 -21.27 15.92 -11.84
N LEU A 2 -20.78 15.34 -12.94
CA LEU A 2 -20.32 16.07 -14.13
C LEU A 2 -21.52 16.70 -14.84
N VAL A 3 -21.41 17.97 -15.22
CA VAL A 3 -22.50 18.75 -15.83
C VAL A 3 -22.25 19.02 -17.30
N GLU A 4 -21.02 19.42 -17.66
CA GLU A 4 -20.67 19.71 -19.06
C GLU A 4 -19.16 19.53 -19.28
N ILE A 5 -18.82 19.27 -20.54
CA ILE A 5 -17.45 19.35 -21.08
C ILE A 5 -17.50 20.28 -22.32
N ARG A 6 -16.58 21.24 -22.38
CA ARG A 6 -16.39 22.15 -23.49
C ARG A 6 -15.02 21.95 -24.12
N CYS A 7 -14.98 21.96 -25.45
CA CYS A 7 -13.73 21.93 -26.19
C CYS A 7 -13.94 22.65 -27.55
N GLU A 8 -13.00 23.49 -27.93
CA GLU A 8 -13.05 24.16 -29.24
C GLU A 8 -12.89 23.18 -30.41
N LYS A 9 -12.30 22.03 -30.14
CA LYS A 9 -12.08 20.96 -31.13
C LYS A 9 -13.30 20.06 -31.33
N PHE A 10 -14.33 20.15 -30.50
CA PHE A 10 -15.58 19.42 -30.72
C PHE A 10 -16.39 20.04 -31.87
N SER A 11 -17.06 19.20 -32.62
CA SER A 11 -18.04 19.63 -33.62
C SER A 11 -19.19 20.40 -32.95
N GLU A 12 -19.75 19.84 -31.88
CA GLU A 12 -20.62 20.53 -30.94
C GLU A 12 -19.78 21.02 -29.77
N LYS A 13 -19.49 22.29 -29.67
CA LYS A 13 -18.54 22.90 -28.74
C LYS A 13 -18.75 22.52 -27.28
N VAL A 14 -19.94 22.06 -26.92
CA VAL A 14 -20.35 21.72 -25.54
C VAL A 14 -21.12 20.41 -25.53
N ILE A 15 -20.72 19.50 -24.66
CA ILE A 15 -21.47 18.29 -24.35
C ILE A 15 -22.02 18.45 -22.93
N SER A 16 -23.34 18.40 -22.79
CA SER A 16 -24.03 18.54 -21.50
C SER A 16 -24.47 17.17 -20.98
N PHE A 17 -24.29 16.97 -19.68
CA PHE A 17 -24.61 15.72 -18.98
C PHE A 17 -25.71 15.93 -17.93
N ARG A 18 -26.38 14.84 -17.60
CA ARG A 18 -27.46 14.80 -16.60
C ARG A 18 -27.19 13.73 -15.52
N GLU A 19 -27.98 13.75 -14.49
CA GLU A 19 -28.03 12.66 -13.52
C GLU A 19 -28.57 11.39 -14.19
N GLY A 20 -28.13 10.22 -13.73
CA GLY A 20 -28.51 8.94 -14.31
C GLY A 20 -27.78 8.61 -15.62
N LEU A 21 -28.48 8.07 -16.58
CA LEU A 21 -27.92 7.59 -17.85
C LEU A 21 -27.58 8.73 -18.81
N ASN A 22 -26.39 8.67 -19.43
CA ASN A 22 -25.90 9.58 -20.46
C ASN A 22 -25.38 8.75 -21.65
N VAL A 23 -25.95 8.96 -22.84
CA VAL A 23 -25.74 8.10 -24.00
C VAL A 23 -25.04 8.85 -25.12
N VAL A 24 -23.92 8.33 -25.58
CA VAL A 24 -23.27 8.70 -26.85
C VAL A 24 -23.81 7.73 -27.91
N ILE A 25 -24.67 8.22 -28.79
CA ILE A 25 -25.31 7.40 -29.81
C ILE A 25 -24.45 7.43 -31.08
N GLY A 26 -24.15 6.23 -31.60
CA GLY A 26 -23.60 6.06 -32.95
C GLY A 26 -24.72 5.89 -33.98
N ASP A 27 -24.33 5.75 -35.26
CA ASP A 27 -25.28 5.56 -36.34
C ASP A 27 -25.80 4.13 -36.48
N GLU A 28 -26.84 3.99 -37.29
CA GLU A 28 -27.50 2.70 -37.60
C GLU A 28 -26.64 1.77 -38.50
N LYS A 29 -25.47 2.22 -38.95
CA LYS A 29 -24.50 1.45 -39.75
C LYS A 29 -23.35 0.91 -38.88
N ALA A 30 -23.37 1.19 -37.56
CA ALA A 30 -22.28 0.90 -36.64
C ALA A 30 -20.91 1.42 -37.14
N THR A 31 -20.90 2.62 -37.72
CA THR A 31 -19.71 3.24 -38.30
C THR A 31 -18.61 3.34 -37.24
N ASN A 32 -17.41 2.85 -37.59
CA ASN A 32 -16.25 2.88 -36.70
C ASN A 32 -15.53 4.24 -36.78
N SER A 33 -14.76 4.56 -35.75
CA SER A 33 -13.87 5.72 -35.68
C SER A 33 -14.61 7.08 -35.80
N ILE A 34 -15.90 7.16 -35.47
CA ILE A 34 -16.67 8.41 -35.43
C ILE A 34 -16.50 9.18 -34.12
N GLY A 35 -15.73 8.65 -33.17
CA GLY A 35 -15.37 9.31 -31.91
C GLY A 35 -16.14 8.83 -30.67
N LYS A 36 -16.89 7.72 -30.74
CA LYS A 36 -17.65 7.18 -29.58
C LYS A 36 -16.75 6.84 -28.38
N SER A 37 -15.76 5.96 -28.60
CA SER A 37 -14.81 5.59 -27.54
C SER A 37 -13.96 6.79 -27.11
N SER A 38 -13.63 7.70 -28.04
CA SER A 38 -12.92 8.95 -27.73
C SER A 38 -13.73 9.85 -26.81
N ALA A 39 -15.05 9.97 -27.01
CA ALA A 39 -15.93 10.73 -26.11
C ALA A 39 -15.90 10.15 -24.70
N LEU A 40 -15.96 8.81 -24.54
CA LEU A 40 -15.86 8.14 -23.25
C LEU A 40 -14.46 8.28 -22.62
N MET A 41 -13.39 8.26 -23.44
CA MET A 41 -12.03 8.51 -22.96
C MET A 41 -11.84 9.95 -22.46
N ILE A 42 -12.50 10.93 -23.11
CA ILE A 42 -12.50 12.32 -22.64
C ILE A 42 -13.23 12.43 -21.30
N ILE A 43 -14.34 11.72 -21.12
CA ILE A 43 -15.03 11.65 -19.83
C ILE A 43 -14.09 11.05 -18.77
N ASP A 44 -13.42 9.92 -19.06
CA ASP A 44 -12.43 9.32 -18.14
C ASP A 44 -11.27 10.29 -17.82
N PHE A 45 -10.82 11.07 -18.82
CA PHE A 45 -9.79 12.10 -18.66
C PHE A 45 -10.24 13.23 -17.72
N VAL A 46 -11.47 13.69 -17.86
CA VAL A 46 -12.07 14.68 -16.95
C VAL A 46 -12.17 14.15 -15.51
N PHE A 47 -12.40 12.88 -15.33
CA PHE A 47 -12.34 12.23 -14.02
C PHE A 47 -10.90 11.87 -13.56
N GLY A 48 -9.90 12.52 -14.13
CA GLY A 48 -8.50 12.39 -13.71
C GLY A 48 -7.78 11.15 -14.26
N GLY A 49 -8.32 10.50 -15.30
CA GLY A 49 -7.64 9.42 -16.04
C GLY A 49 -6.60 9.95 -17.02
N ASN A 50 -5.73 9.08 -17.54
CA ASN A 50 -4.75 9.39 -18.56
C ASN A 50 -4.94 8.57 -19.84
N SER A 51 -5.93 7.66 -19.84
CA SER A 51 -6.15 6.72 -20.95
C SER A 51 -6.38 7.40 -22.30
N LEU A 52 -6.93 8.62 -22.33
CA LEU A 52 -7.08 9.41 -23.55
C LEU A 52 -5.74 9.63 -24.24
N LEU A 53 -4.71 10.01 -23.51
CA LEU A 53 -3.39 10.33 -24.05
C LEU A 53 -2.54 9.09 -24.30
N GLU A 54 -2.77 8.02 -23.53
CA GLU A 54 -2.06 6.76 -23.66
C GLU A 54 -2.53 5.91 -24.84
N HIS A 55 -3.84 5.94 -25.16
CA HIS A 55 -4.46 5.07 -26.17
C HIS A 55 -5.01 5.80 -27.39
N ASN A 56 -5.12 7.13 -27.35
CA ASN A 56 -5.65 7.96 -28.43
C ASN A 56 -4.71 9.13 -28.74
N SER A 57 -3.42 8.87 -28.90
CA SER A 57 -2.42 9.90 -29.24
C SER A 57 -2.71 10.60 -30.57
N ASP A 58 -3.38 9.92 -31.51
CA ASP A 58 -3.85 10.44 -32.78
C ASP A 58 -4.72 11.71 -32.63
N ILE A 59 -5.51 11.82 -31.54
CA ILE A 59 -6.29 13.01 -31.24
C ILE A 59 -5.38 14.24 -31.08
N VAL A 60 -4.26 14.10 -30.37
CA VAL A 60 -3.32 15.21 -30.16
C VAL A 60 -2.49 15.47 -31.41
N GLU A 61 -2.12 14.44 -32.15
CA GLU A 61 -1.37 14.55 -33.42
C GLU A 61 -2.20 15.29 -34.48
N GLU A 62 -3.50 14.98 -34.59
CA GLU A 62 -4.37 15.52 -35.64
C GLU A 62 -5.01 16.88 -35.30
N LEU A 63 -5.31 17.12 -34.01
CA LEU A 63 -5.98 18.35 -33.58
C LEU A 63 -5.02 19.38 -32.96
N GLY A 64 -3.77 18.98 -32.68
CA GLY A 64 -2.82 19.76 -31.90
C GLY A 64 -3.17 19.78 -30.40
N GLU A 65 -2.30 20.39 -29.62
CA GLU A 65 -2.54 20.63 -28.21
C GLU A 65 -3.82 21.45 -28.00
N HIS A 66 -4.65 21.02 -27.06
CA HIS A 66 -5.91 21.68 -26.77
C HIS A 66 -6.37 21.42 -25.34
N ASP A 67 -7.38 22.17 -24.92
CA ASP A 67 -7.91 22.15 -23.56
C ASP A 67 -9.35 21.64 -23.55
N TYR A 68 -9.66 20.90 -22.48
CA TYR A 68 -11.00 20.54 -22.07
C TYR A 68 -11.38 21.37 -20.86
N PHE A 69 -12.47 22.11 -20.96
CA PHE A 69 -13.10 22.86 -19.88
C PHE A 69 -14.31 22.06 -19.39
N PHE A 70 -14.49 21.95 -18.10
CA PHE A 70 -15.57 21.14 -17.58
C PHE A 70 -16.07 21.62 -16.23
N GLN A 71 -17.32 21.27 -15.95
CA GLN A 71 -18.05 21.71 -14.79
C GLN A 71 -18.60 20.52 -14.01
N PHE A 72 -18.44 20.57 -12.69
CA PHE A 72 -19.11 19.67 -11.76
C PHE A 72 -20.11 20.42 -10.91
N ASN A 73 -21.17 19.71 -10.49
CA ASN A 73 -22.11 20.15 -9.47
C ASN A 73 -22.06 19.18 -8.28
N PHE A 74 -21.72 19.70 -7.10
CA PHE A 74 -21.72 18.96 -5.85
C PHE A 74 -22.51 19.74 -4.79
N GLY A 75 -23.67 19.23 -4.39
CA GLY A 75 -24.50 19.83 -3.35
C GLY A 75 -24.89 21.28 -3.61
N ASN A 76 -25.28 21.59 -4.85
CA ASN A 76 -25.62 22.93 -5.37
C ASN A 76 -24.42 23.87 -5.60
N ASN A 77 -23.20 23.43 -5.37
CA ASN A 77 -22.00 24.21 -5.68
C ASN A 77 -21.44 23.79 -7.06
N LEU A 78 -21.15 24.77 -7.88
CA LEU A 78 -20.59 24.58 -9.21
C LEU A 78 -19.07 24.79 -9.14
N TYR A 79 -18.34 23.83 -9.70
CA TYR A 79 -16.88 23.83 -9.77
C TYR A 79 -16.46 23.76 -11.23
N TYR A 80 -15.57 24.65 -11.63
CA TYR A 80 -15.11 24.80 -13.00
C TYR A 80 -13.63 24.49 -13.08
N PHE A 81 -13.26 23.70 -14.07
CA PHE A 81 -11.88 23.27 -14.27
C PHE A 81 -11.49 23.31 -15.73
N ARG A 82 -10.18 23.37 -15.97
CA ARG A 82 -9.56 23.19 -17.27
C ARG A 82 -8.44 22.15 -17.16
N ARG A 83 -8.36 21.24 -18.13
CA ARG A 83 -7.27 20.28 -18.29
C ARG A 83 -6.81 20.24 -19.74
N GLY A 84 -5.50 20.52 -19.96
CA GLY A 84 -4.89 20.48 -21.28
C GLY A 84 -4.28 19.11 -21.61
N THR A 85 -4.14 18.83 -22.90
CA THR A 85 -3.46 17.62 -23.40
C THR A 85 -1.94 17.72 -23.29
N TYR A 86 -1.37 18.91 -23.13
CA TYR A 86 0.06 19.22 -23.11
C TYR A 86 0.69 19.17 -21.70
N LYS A 87 -0.08 19.38 -20.65
CA LYS A 87 0.33 19.33 -19.24
C LYS A 87 -0.62 18.44 -18.46
N GLN A 88 -0.56 17.15 -18.73
CA GLN A 88 -1.54 16.17 -18.24
C GLN A 88 -1.62 16.05 -16.71
N ASP A 89 -0.56 16.44 -15.99
CA ASP A 89 -0.49 16.38 -14.53
C ASP A 89 -0.93 17.68 -13.85
N LEU A 90 -1.34 18.70 -14.66
CA LEU A 90 -1.75 20.00 -14.18
C LEU A 90 -3.21 20.26 -14.56
N ILE A 91 -4.00 20.70 -13.59
CA ILE A 91 -5.39 21.11 -13.76
C ILE A 91 -5.52 22.53 -13.23
N TYR A 92 -6.30 23.34 -13.90
CA TYR A 92 -6.59 24.71 -13.48
C TYR A 92 -8.00 24.77 -12.91
N LYS A 93 -8.15 25.29 -11.70
CA LYS A 93 -9.44 25.74 -11.21
C LYS A 93 -9.81 27.02 -11.95
N CYS A 94 -11.06 27.13 -12.33
CA CYS A 94 -11.57 28.24 -13.12
C CYS A 94 -12.75 28.92 -12.43
N ASN A 95 -13.03 30.13 -12.83
CA ASN A 95 -14.27 30.82 -12.49
C ASN A 95 -15.43 30.39 -13.42
N ARG A 96 -16.62 30.98 -13.22
CA ARG A 96 -17.82 30.66 -14.00
C ARG A 96 -17.68 30.95 -15.51
N LYS A 97 -16.71 31.79 -15.92
CA LYS A 97 -16.40 32.09 -17.33
C LYS A 97 -15.27 31.20 -17.88
N TYR A 98 -14.81 30.21 -17.10
CA TYR A 98 -13.64 29.37 -17.40
C TYR A 98 -12.32 30.14 -17.49
N GLU A 99 -12.22 31.33 -16.89
CA GLU A 99 -10.96 32.03 -16.69
C GLU A 99 -10.18 31.35 -15.57
N GLU A 100 -8.89 31.17 -15.76
CA GLU A 100 -8.01 30.46 -14.79
C GLU A 100 -7.87 31.24 -13.48
N LEU A 101 -7.98 30.53 -12.35
CA LEU A 101 -7.75 31.07 -11.02
C LEU A 101 -6.43 30.56 -10.46
N GLU A 102 -6.30 29.26 -10.30
CA GLU A 102 -5.10 28.63 -9.74
C GLU A 102 -4.82 27.26 -10.38
N PRO A 103 -3.54 26.90 -10.60
CA PRO A 103 -3.17 25.56 -10.98
C PRO A 103 -3.14 24.65 -9.75
N ILE A 104 -3.59 23.40 -9.93
CA ILE A 104 -3.48 22.32 -8.95
C ILE A 104 -2.90 21.08 -9.61
N SER A 105 -2.22 20.25 -8.84
CA SER A 105 -1.72 18.97 -9.33
C SER A 105 -2.88 18.00 -9.60
N ILE A 106 -2.64 17.02 -10.48
CA ILE A 106 -3.62 15.94 -10.75
C ILE A 106 -3.99 15.16 -9.47
N ASP A 107 -3.07 15.02 -8.52
CA ASP A 107 -3.32 14.28 -7.28
C ASP A 107 -4.16 15.10 -6.29
N GLU A 108 -3.96 16.42 -6.22
CA GLU A 108 -4.86 17.32 -5.47
C GLU A 108 -6.26 17.32 -6.07
N TYR A 109 -6.36 17.34 -7.40
CA TYR A 109 -7.64 17.23 -8.08
C TYR A 109 -8.36 15.89 -7.82
N ARG A 110 -7.63 14.78 -7.88
CA ARG A 110 -8.19 13.45 -7.55
C ARG A 110 -8.64 13.37 -6.09
N THR A 111 -7.91 14.01 -5.19
CA THR A 111 -8.28 14.13 -3.77
C THR A 111 -9.55 14.97 -3.63
N PHE A 112 -9.64 16.10 -4.32
CA PHE A 112 -10.85 16.91 -4.37
C PHE A 112 -12.06 16.09 -4.87
N LEU A 113 -11.93 15.34 -5.98
CA LEU A 113 -13.02 14.49 -6.48
C LEU A 113 -13.43 13.43 -5.45
N LYS A 114 -12.46 12.80 -4.77
CA LYS A 114 -12.73 11.81 -3.74
C LYS A 114 -13.60 12.40 -2.62
N SER A 115 -13.23 13.57 -2.11
CA SER A 115 -13.99 14.26 -1.06
C SER A 115 -15.34 14.78 -1.56
N ALA A 116 -15.39 15.32 -2.78
CA ALA A 116 -16.64 15.82 -3.36
C ALA A 116 -17.69 14.71 -3.60
N TYR A 117 -17.23 13.50 -3.92
CA TYR A 117 -18.08 12.31 -3.99
C TYR A 117 -18.26 11.59 -2.64
N LYS A 118 -17.75 12.14 -1.53
CA LYS A 118 -17.85 11.61 -0.16
C LYS A 118 -17.22 10.23 0.03
N LEU A 119 -16.15 9.93 -0.69
CA LEU A 119 -15.45 8.66 -0.68
C LEU A 119 -14.23 8.62 0.26
N ASP A 120 -14.04 9.62 1.13
CA ASP A 120 -12.85 9.75 1.99
C ASP A 120 -12.67 8.57 2.96
N HIS A 121 -13.76 7.94 3.35
CA HIS A 121 -13.76 6.76 4.22
C HIS A 121 -13.23 5.49 3.55
N LEU A 122 -13.23 5.43 2.20
CA LEU A 122 -12.70 4.29 1.46
C LEU A 122 -11.16 4.31 1.43
N ASP A 123 -10.53 3.16 1.67
CA ASP A 123 -9.08 2.98 1.57
C ASP A 123 -8.63 2.78 0.10
N LEU A 124 -9.19 3.60 -0.80
CA LEU A 124 -8.89 3.65 -2.22
C LEU A 124 -8.63 5.08 -2.65
N THR A 125 -7.81 5.27 -3.68
CA THR A 125 -7.76 6.56 -4.38
C THR A 125 -9.02 6.72 -5.23
N PHE A 126 -9.37 7.96 -5.62
CA PHE A 126 -10.49 8.19 -6.53
C PHE A 126 -10.34 7.38 -7.82
N ARG A 127 -9.15 7.38 -8.41
CA ARG A 127 -8.88 6.62 -9.64
C ARG A 127 -9.00 5.10 -9.45
N SER A 128 -8.50 4.58 -8.33
CA SER A 128 -8.65 3.15 -8.02
C SER A 128 -10.13 2.75 -7.83
N THR A 129 -10.99 3.69 -7.43
CA THR A 129 -12.42 3.45 -7.29
C THR A 129 -13.13 3.37 -8.66
N VAL A 130 -12.84 4.29 -9.59
CA VAL A 130 -13.61 4.43 -10.84
C VAL A 130 -12.98 3.74 -12.05
N SER A 131 -11.67 3.55 -12.09
CA SER A 131 -10.95 3.10 -13.28
C SER A 131 -11.33 1.70 -13.73
N LEU A 132 -11.59 0.78 -12.80
CA LEU A 132 -12.03 -0.59 -13.09
C LEU A 132 -13.34 -0.60 -13.88
N PHE A 133 -14.27 0.27 -13.51
CA PHE A 133 -15.63 0.39 -14.07
C PHE A 133 -15.71 1.39 -15.24
N SER A 134 -14.58 1.82 -15.76
CA SER A 134 -14.44 2.60 -16.99
C SER A 134 -14.01 1.65 -18.11
N ARG A 135 -14.97 0.87 -18.64
CA ARG A 135 -14.79 -0.18 -19.65
C ARG A 135 -14.81 0.42 -21.04
N ILE A 136 -13.68 0.87 -21.51
CA ILE A 136 -13.53 1.54 -22.80
C ILE A 136 -12.54 0.74 -23.67
N TRP A 137 -12.81 0.64 -24.96
CA TRP A 137 -11.89 0.00 -25.91
C TRP A 137 -10.49 0.64 -25.82
N GLY A 138 -9.46 -0.21 -25.78
CA GLY A 138 -8.07 0.20 -25.60
C GLY A 138 -7.56 0.14 -24.16
N LYS A 139 -8.45 0.06 -23.17
CA LYS A 139 -8.07 -0.12 -21.77
C LYS A 139 -8.14 -1.61 -21.43
N ASP A 140 -7.12 -2.34 -21.26
CA ASP A 140 -7.01 -3.79 -21.00
C ASP A 140 -7.90 -4.35 -19.84
N ASN A 141 -9.11 -3.82 -19.67
CA ASN A 141 -10.07 -4.15 -18.61
C ASN A 141 -11.40 -4.74 -19.11
N LEU A 142 -11.43 -5.26 -20.33
CA LEU A 142 -12.61 -5.85 -20.95
C LEU A 142 -12.64 -7.39 -20.86
N ASP A 143 -11.76 -8.00 -20.09
CA ASP A 143 -11.72 -9.45 -19.94
C ASP A 143 -12.93 -9.95 -19.12
N VAL A 144 -13.84 -10.62 -19.80
CA VAL A 144 -15.07 -11.18 -19.23
C VAL A 144 -14.83 -12.28 -18.21
N LYS A 145 -13.65 -12.92 -18.22
CA LYS A 145 -13.23 -13.94 -17.24
C LYS A 145 -12.54 -13.34 -16.03
N GLN A 146 -12.00 -12.14 -16.19
CA GLN A 146 -11.25 -11.43 -15.17
C GLN A 146 -11.82 -10.02 -14.91
N PRO A 147 -13.10 -9.91 -14.48
CA PRO A 147 -13.79 -8.63 -14.35
C PRO A 147 -13.15 -7.67 -13.33
N LEU A 148 -12.35 -8.17 -12.39
CA LEU A 148 -11.67 -7.35 -11.38
C LEU A 148 -10.30 -6.82 -11.80
N HIS A 149 -9.77 -7.22 -12.98
CA HIS A 149 -8.50 -6.72 -13.49
C HIS A 149 -8.69 -5.37 -14.17
N GLY A 150 -8.04 -4.34 -13.65
CA GLY A 150 -8.00 -3.00 -14.27
C GLY A 150 -6.97 -2.89 -15.39
N PHE A 151 -5.99 -3.82 -15.45
CA PHE A 151 -4.97 -3.95 -16.49
C PHE A 151 -4.43 -5.40 -16.54
N LYS A 152 -3.86 -5.78 -17.68
CA LYS A 152 -3.54 -7.17 -18.04
C LYS A 152 -2.70 -7.96 -17.04
N ASN A 153 -1.78 -7.32 -16.34
CA ASN A 153 -0.83 -8.00 -15.44
C ASN A 153 -1.10 -7.69 -13.95
N GLN A 154 -2.29 -7.21 -13.61
CA GLN A 154 -2.65 -6.94 -12.23
C GLN A 154 -2.70 -8.22 -11.41
N LYS A 155 -2.17 -8.20 -10.18
CA LYS A 155 -2.21 -9.38 -9.31
C LYS A 155 -3.60 -9.60 -8.75
N SER A 156 -4.10 -10.84 -8.80
CA SER A 156 -5.44 -11.18 -8.28
C SER A 156 -5.64 -10.81 -6.80
N VAL A 157 -4.59 -10.89 -5.98
CA VAL A 157 -4.64 -10.44 -4.57
C VAL A 157 -5.00 -8.96 -4.48
N GLU A 158 -4.38 -8.12 -5.31
CA GLU A 158 -4.64 -6.68 -5.36
C GLU A 158 -6.07 -6.39 -5.85
N CYS A 159 -6.54 -7.15 -6.83
CA CYS A 159 -7.91 -7.06 -7.32
C CYS A 159 -8.93 -7.35 -6.21
N VAL A 160 -8.71 -8.42 -5.45
CA VAL A 160 -9.57 -8.81 -4.32
C VAL A 160 -9.52 -7.76 -3.21
N ASP A 161 -8.32 -7.29 -2.83
CA ASP A 161 -8.17 -6.26 -1.81
C ASP A 161 -8.87 -4.94 -2.23
N ASN A 162 -8.76 -4.54 -3.51
CA ASN A 162 -9.45 -3.34 -4.02
C ASN A 162 -10.97 -3.51 -4.01
N LEU A 163 -11.48 -4.69 -4.32
CA LEU A 163 -12.91 -4.98 -4.20
C LEU A 163 -13.38 -4.85 -2.74
N LEU A 164 -12.66 -5.43 -1.78
CA LEU A 164 -13.00 -5.30 -0.35
C LEU A 164 -12.96 -3.85 0.14
N LYS A 165 -12.01 -3.06 -0.36
CA LYS A 165 -11.91 -1.62 -0.07
C LYS A 165 -13.09 -0.85 -0.65
N LEU A 166 -13.54 -1.18 -1.87
CA LEU A 166 -14.72 -0.58 -2.49
C LEU A 166 -15.99 -0.84 -1.68
N TYR A 167 -16.11 -2.03 -1.06
CA TYR A 167 -17.21 -2.39 -0.18
C TYR A 167 -17.04 -1.90 1.27
N ASP A 168 -16.04 -1.06 1.55
CA ASP A 168 -15.68 -0.57 2.90
C ASP A 168 -15.47 -1.68 3.95
N ARG A 169 -14.93 -2.83 3.52
CA ARG A 169 -14.71 -4.02 4.37
C ARG A 169 -13.24 -4.31 4.64
N TYR A 170 -12.34 -3.39 4.31
CA TYR A 170 -10.90 -3.61 4.41
C TYR A 170 -10.28 -3.04 5.70
N LYS A 171 -10.98 -2.18 6.43
CA LYS A 171 -10.44 -1.45 7.61
C LYS A 171 -9.83 -2.37 8.66
N LEU A 172 -10.57 -3.42 9.07
CA LEU A 172 -10.09 -4.36 10.07
C LEU A 172 -8.96 -5.23 9.52
N ILE A 173 -9.03 -5.66 8.26
CA ILE A 173 -7.95 -6.38 7.58
C ILE A 173 -6.67 -5.55 7.57
N LYS A 174 -6.74 -4.26 7.26
CA LYS A 174 -5.61 -3.33 7.27
C LYS A 174 -4.99 -3.22 8.67
N LEU A 175 -5.81 -3.07 9.69
CA LEU A 175 -5.36 -3.00 11.08
C LEU A 175 -4.62 -4.27 11.50
N LEU A 176 -5.23 -5.45 11.26
CA LEU A 176 -4.64 -6.75 11.59
C LEU A 176 -3.36 -7.00 10.78
N SER A 177 -3.35 -6.64 9.49
CA SER A 177 -2.16 -6.77 8.63
C SER A 177 -1.01 -5.87 9.09
N SER A 178 -1.30 -4.65 9.50
CA SER A 178 -0.32 -3.71 10.04
C SER A 178 0.26 -4.23 11.36
N ARG A 179 -0.57 -4.77 12.26
CA ARG A 179 -0.11 -5.37 13.52
C ARG A 179 0.72 -6.62 13.26
N MET A 180 0.29 -7.48 12.33
CA MET A 180 1.05 -8.67 11.92
C MET A 180 2.44 -8.29 11.37
N LYS A 181 2.52 -7.23 10.56
CA LYS A 181 3.80 -6.73 10.05
C LYS A 181 4.69 -6.24 11.18
N SER A 182 4.18 -5.42 12.10
CA SER A 182 4.93 -4.93 13.26
C SER A 182 5.50 -6.09 14.10
N LEU A 183 4.69 -7.11 14.42
CA LEU A 183 5.13 -8.29 15.16
C LEU A 183 6.15 -9.14 14.36
N SER A 184 6.00 -9.22 13.05
CA SER A 184 6.96 -9.90 12.17
C SER A 184 8.31 -9.19 12.13
N ASP A 185 8.31 -7.87 12.09
CA ASP A 185 9.52 -7.04 12.14
C ASP A 185 10.21 -7.15 13.50
N GLU A 186 9.44 -7.15 14.60
CA GLU A 186 9.94 -7.37 15.96
C GLU A 186 10.59 -8.76 16.09
N LYS A 187 9.90 -9.83 15.62
CA LYS A 187 10.45 -11.18 15.58
C LYS A 187 11.73 -11.28 14.77
N THR A 188 11.78 -10.57 13.64
CA THR A 188 12.98 -10.53 12.79
C THR A 188 14.13 -9.86 13.51
N THR A 189 13.86 -8.80 14.26
CA THR A 189 14.84 -8.08 15.09
C THR A 189 15.39 -8.99 16.21
N ILE A 190 14.51 -9.68 16.94
CA ILE A 190 14.92 -10.66 17.97
C ILE A 190 15.78 -11.76 17.34
N ASN A 191 15.39 -12.30 16.20
CA ASN A 191 16.17 -13.34 15.52
C ASN A 191 17.54 -12.84 15.03
N LYS A 192 17.66 -11.58 14.60
CA LYS A 192 18.95 -10.97 14.25
C LYS A 192 19.83 -10.81 15.50
N ALA A 193 19.25 -10.36 16.61
CA ALA A 193 19.97 -10.23 17.87
C ALA A 193 20.49 -11.59 18.39
N TYR A 194 19.72 -12.66 18.24
CA TYR A 194 20.19 -14.03 18.52
C TYR A 194 21.34 -14.47 17.61
N LYS A 195 21.26 -14.16 16.30
CA LYS A 195 22.31 -14.54 15.33
C LYS A 195 23.62 -13.76 15.50
N GLN A 196 23.55 -12.60 16.09
CA GLN A 196 24.71 -11.73 16.36
C GLN A 196 25.23 -11.89 17.80
N ASP A 197 24.75 -12.88 18.54
CA ASP A 197 25.09 -13.13 19.95
C ASP A 197 24.92 -11.89 20.86
N LEU A 198 24.06 -10.94 20.46
CA LEU A 198 23.74 -9.77 21.26
C LEU A 198 22.84 -10.11 22.45
N ILE A 199 22.02 -11.13 22.30
CA ILE A 199 21.16 -11.68 23.35
C ILE A 199 21.27 -13.21 23.33
N PRO A 200 21.26 -13.86 24.51
CA PRO A 200 21.37 -15.31 24.63
C PRO A 200 20.07 -16.00 24.16
N LYS A 201 20.22 -16.98 23.28
CA LYS A 201 19.10 -17.85 22.88
C LYS A 201 19.10 -19.09 23.74
N ILE A 202 18.05 -19.29 24.54
CA ILE A 202 17.91 -20.45 25.41
C ILE A 202 16.78 -21.39 24.97
N THR A 203 16.87 -22.65 25.37
CA THR A 203 15.82 -23.65 25.17
C THR A 203 14.75 -23.55 26.26
N LYS A 204 13.57 -24.15 26.02
CA LYS A 204 12.52 -24.23 27.05
C LYS A 204 12.95 -24.97 28.32
N THR A 205 13.86 -25.95 28.20
CA THR A 205 14.45 -26.64 29.33
C THR A 205 15.32 -25.67 30.13
N LYS A 206 16.21 -24.94 29.45
CA LYS A 206 17.09 -23.95 30.09
C LYS A 206 16.31 -22.80 30.74
N TYR A 207 15.21 -22.36 30.12
CA TYR A 207 14.30 -21.39 30.70
C TYR A 207 13.74 -21.85 32.06
N LYS A 208 13.25 -23.11 32.15
CA LYS A 208 12.78 -23.68 33.42
C LYS A 208 13.89 -23.80 34.46
N GLU A 209 15.09 -24.22 34.05
CA GLU A 209 16.27 -24.28 34.93
C GLU A 209 16.63 -22.89 35.47
N ASN A 210 16.59 -21.86 34.63
CA ASN A 210 16.90 -20.51 35.04
C ASN A 210 15.87 -19.96 36.04
N ILE A 211 14.57 -20.23 35.86
CA ILE A 211 13.54 -19.85 36.85
C ILE A 211 13.86 -20.47 38.23
N LEU A 212 14.18 -21.77 38.27
CA LEU A 212 14.54 -22.44 39.53
C LEU A 212 15.85 -21.89 40.11
N LYS A 213 16.81 -21.56 39.24
CA LYS A 213 18.09 -20.99 39.63
C LYS A 213 17.92 -19.58 40.21
N VAL A 214 17.11 -18.72 39.60
CA VAL A 214 16.80 -17.39 40.11
C VAL A 214 16.12 -17.46 41.47
N ALA A 215 15.14 -18.38 41.64
CA ALA A 215 14.47 -18.57 42.93
C ALA A 215 15.44 -19.03 44.05
N LYS A 216 16.37 -19.97 43.75
CA LYS A 216 17.39 -20.40 44.68
C LYS A 216 18.36 -19.27 45.07
N ILE A 217 18.79 -18.48 44.08
CA ILE A 217 19.68 -17.35 44.34
C ILE A 217 18.98 -16.29 45.19
N ASP A 218 17.70 -16.05 44.98
CA ASP A 218 16.91 -15.09 45.75
C ASP A 218 16.79 -15.54 47.24
N GLU A 219 16.62 -16.85 47.49
CA GLU A 219 16.67 -17.43 48.82
C GLU A 219 18.06 -17.29 49.45
N GLU A 220 19.13 -17.64 48.73
CA GLU A 220 20.50 -17.52 49.21
C GLU A 220 20.88 -16.07 49.54
N ILE A 221 20.48 -15.12 48.70
CA ILE A 221 20.67 -13.67 48.97
C ILE A 221 19.89 -13.23 50.20
N LYS A 222 18.67 -13.73 50.44
CA LYS A 222 17.88 -13.43 51.64
C LYS A 222 18.56 -13.99 52.90
N ASP A 223 19.11 -15.19 52.83
CA ASP A 223 19.84 -15.80 53.93
C ASP A 223 21.15 -15.06 54.22
N ILE A 224 21.90 -14.68 53.21
CA ILE A 224 23.09 -13.82 53.35
C ILE A 224 22.73 -12.48 54.02
N LYS A 225 21.65 -11.83 53.57
CA LYS A 225 21.16 -10.56 54.16
C LYS A 225 20.76 -10.74 55.63
N LYS A 226 20.12 -11.86 55.98
CA LYS A 226 19.73 -12.18 57.37
C LYS A 226 20.94 -12.42 58.27
N ASN A 227 21.95 -13.09 57.73
CA ASN A 227 23.19 -13.35 58.44
C ASN A 227 24.09 -12.11 58.53
N LEU A 228 24.13 -11.27 57.48
CA LEU A 228 24.80 -9.98 57.51
C LEU A 228 24.22 -9.05 58.58
N ALA A 229 22.91 -9.09 58.86
CA ALA A 229 22.30 -8.36 59.95
C ALA A 229 22.81 -8.81 61.32
N ARG A 230 23.20 -10.10 61.46
CA ARG A 230 23.88 -10.63 62.68
C ARG A 230 25.34 -10.20 62.76
N TYR A 231 26.03 -10.05 61.64
CA TYR A 231 27.44 -9.62 61.57
C TYR A 231 27.55 -8.09 61.48
N ALA A 232 26.49 -7.36 61.13
CA ALA A 232 26.46 -5.90 60.93
C ALA A 232 26.78 -5.11 62.22
N VAL A 233 26.60 -5.71 63.40
CA VAL A 233 27.03 -5.10 64.67
C VAL A 233 28.57 -5.03 64.73
N SER A 234 29.29 -5.90 63.98
CA SER A 234 30.77 -5.92 63.87
C SER A 234 31.28 -5.20 62.61
N ILE A 235 30.46 -5.08 61.57
CA ILE A 235 30.80 -4.49 60.25
C ILE A 235 30.48 -2.99 60.21
N GLY A 236 29.63 -2.49 61.11
CA GLY A 236 29.26 -1.06 61.16
C GLY A 236 30.45 -0.08 61.31
N GLU A 237 31.60 -0.59 61.74
CA GLU A 237 32.83 0.19 61.78
C GLU A 237 33.72 0.08 60.52
N ILE A 238 33.39 -0.85 59.60
CA ILE A 238 34.29 -1.21 58.46
C ILE A 238 33.76 -0.84 57.08
N VAL A 239 32.46 -0.50 56.93
CA VAL A 239 31.98 0.06 55.63
C VAL A 239 32.34 1.54 55.59
N ASN A 240 33.61 1.75 55.47
CA ASN A 240 34.18 3.07 55.27
C ASN A 240 33.58 3.71 54.01
N ARG A 241 33.20 4.98 54.12
CA ARG A 241 32.76 5.88 53.04
C ARG A 241 33.65 5.74 51.80
N GLU A 242 34.93 5.48 51.99
CA GLU A 242 35.95 5.27 50.96
C GLU A 242 35.67 4.06 50.05
N VAL A 243 35.22 2.91 50.57
CA VAL A 243 34.87 1.71 49.78
C VAL A 243 33.62 1.95 48.95
N SER A 244 32.64 2.67 49.50
CA SER A 244 31.43 3.02 48.78
C SER A 244 31.72 4.00 47.64
N GLU A 245 32.61 4.98 47.85
CA GLU A 245 33.04 5.94 46.83
C GLU A 245 33.89 5.26 45.74
N LEU A 246 34.76 4.33 46.08
CA LEU A 246 35.56 3.56 45.11
C LEU A 246 34.69 2.63 44.26
N LYS A 247 33.69 1.95 44.85
CA LYS A 247 32.71 1.14 44.12
C LYS A 247 31.86 1.97 43.16
N ALA A 248 31.35 3.13 43.58
CA ALA A 248 30.58 4.01 42.76
C ALA A 248 31.40 4.52 41.55
N LYS A 249 32.70 4.84 41.75
CA LYS A 249 33.62 5.20 40.68
C LYS A 249 33.83 4.03 39.70
N LYS A 250 34.06 2.81 40.21
CA LYS A 250 34.22 1.61 39.36
C LYS A 250 32.97 1.35 38.53
N ASP A 251 31.78 1.41 39.12
CA ASP A 251 30.51 1.23 38.40
C ASP A 251 30.30 2.27 37.31
N SER A 252 30.75 3.51 37.54
CA SER A 252 30.72 4.55 36.53
C SER A 252 31.62 4.23 35.35
N LEU A 253 32.88 3.81 35.63
CA LEU A 253 33.86 3.44 34.59
C LEU A 253 33.41 2.18 33.82
N LEU A 254 32.82 1.20 34.47
CA LEU A 254 32.24 0.03 33.78
C LEU A 254 31.11 0.37 32.84
N LYS A 255 30.23 1.32 33.21
CA LYS A 255 29.19 1.84 32.32
C LYS A 255 29.76 2.57 31.12
N GLU A 256 30.82 3.35 31.31
CA GLU A 256 31.50 4.08 30.27
C GLU A 256 32.23 3.13 29.32
N ARG A 257 32.93 2.13 29.84
CA ARG A 257 33.55 1.04 29.09
C ARG A 257 32.54 0.32 28.19
N ALA A 258 31.39 -0.06 28.71
CA ALA A 258 30.34 -0.73 27.95
C ALA A 258 29.80 0.13 26.80
N LYS A 259 29.74 1.46 26.98
CA LYS A 259 29.36 2.39 25.90
C LYS A 259 30.42 2.45 24.82
N ILE A 260 31.70 2.52 25.19
CA ILE A 260 32.82 2.58 24.24
C ILE A 260 32.96 1.25 23.50
N GLU A 261 32.89 0.11 24.19
CA GLU A 261 32.87 -1.23 23.57
C GLU A 261 31.75 -1.35 22.53
N SER A 262 30.54 -0.89 22.86
CA SER A 262 29.42 -0.89 21.91
C SER A 262 29.63 0.03 20.71
N ARG A 263 30.33 1.17 20.89
CA ARG A 263 30.69 2.07 19.79
C ARG A 263 31.78 1.48 18.91
N LEU A 264 32.84 0.94 19.54
CA LEU A 264 33.97 0.30 18.85
C LEU A 264 33.49 -0.87 18.00
N LYS A 265 32.58 -1.71 18.54
CA LYS A 265 31.95 -2.80 17.79
C LYS A 265 31.23 -2.29 16.55
N ARG A 266 30.43 -1.23 16.67
CA ARG A 266 29.73 -0.62 15.50
C ARG A 266 30.70 -0.11 14.45
N VAL A 267 31.76 0.61 14.86
CA VAL A 267 32.78 1.12 13.94
C VAL A 267 33.48 -0.04 13.21
N ARG A 268 33.80 -1.13 13.90
CA ARG A 268 34.38 -2.35 13.30
C ARG A 268 33.42 -3.05 12.35
N ASP A 269 32.16 -3.13 12.70
CA ASP A 269 31.11 -3.69 11.83
C ASP A 269 30.96 -2.85 10.57
N ASP A 270 30.92 -1.52 10.68
CA ASP A 270 30.85 -0.60 9.55
C ASP A 270 32.10 -0.68 8.66
N LEU A 271 33.27 -0.85 9.21
CA LEU A 271 34.51 -1.10 8.46
C LEU A 271 34.50 -2.44 7.72
N SER A 272 33.87 -3.47 8.31
CA SER A 272 33.81 -4.82 7.74
C SER A 272 32.73 -4.97 6.65
N GLN A 273 31.61 -4.24 6.78
CA GLN A 273 30.45 -4.33 5.86
C GLN A 273 30.65 -3.57 4.54
N ASN A 274 31.66 -2.71 4.43
CA ASN A 274 32.01 -2.00 3.20
C ASN A 274 32.62 -2.94 2.14
N LYS A 275 31.85 -3.96 1.72
CA LYS A 275 32.13 -4.71 0.50
C LYS A 275 31.79 -3.82 -0.69
N HIS A 276 32.83 -3.45 -1.45
CA HIS A 276 32.69 -2.75 -2.73
C HIS A 276 31.51 -3.29 -3.54
N ILE A 277 30.60 -2.40 -3.95
CA ILE A 277 29.76 -2.64 -5.12
C ILE A 277 30.74 -2.79 -6.27
N LYS A 278 31.00 -4.04 -6.70
CA LYS A 278 32.02 -4.32 -7.70
C LYS A 278 31.59 -3.66 -9.01
N SER A 279 32.47 -2.90 -9.61
CA SER A 279 32.44 -2.27 -10.94
C SER A 279 31.85 -3.16 -12.05
N LYS A 280 31.91 -4.49 -11.95
CA LYS A 280 31.25 -5.44 -12.86
C LYS A 280 29.73 -5.31 -12.97
N THR A 281 29.07 -4.71 -12.01
CA THR A 281 27.60 -4.52 -12.03
C THR A 281 27.22 -3.31 -12.87
N PHE A 282 28.10 -2.28 -12.92
CA PHE A 282 27.89 -1.07 -13.71
C PHE A 282 28.19 -1.27 -15.20
N SER A 283 29.22 -2.05 -15.55
CA SER A 283 29.47 -2.41 -16.96
C SER A 283 28.35 -3.24 -17.59
N GLY A 284 27.53 -3.93 -16.77
CA GLY A 284 26.29 -4.57 -17.20
C GLY A 284 25.18 -3.58 -17.55
N LEU A 285 25.06 -2.46 -16.82
CA LEU A 285 24.06 -1.41 -17.05
C LEU A 285 24.25 -0.69 -18.39
N ILE A 286 25.47 -0.36 -18.75
CA ILE A 286 25.81 0.29 -20.04
C ILE A 286 25.39 -0.60 -21.24
N ARG A 287 25.38 -1.91 -21.05
CA ARG A 287 24.97 -2.87 -22.08
C ARG A 287 23.45 -2.88 -22.31
N PHE A 288 22.66 -2.48 -21.31
CA PHE A 288 21.20 -2.40 -21.38
C PHE A 288 20.67 -1.00 -21.71
N PHE A 289 21.48 0.04 -21.48
CA PHE A 289 21.12 1.43 -21.74
C PHE A 289 22.23 2.13 -22.56
N PRO A 290 22.25 1.97 -23.90
CA PRO A 290 23.33 2.47 -24.75
C PRO A 290 23.45 3.99 -24.82
N ASP A 291 22.42 4.74 -24.40
CA ASP A 291 22.39 6.20 -24.38
C ASP A 291 22.90 6.84 -23.07
N VAL A 292 23.39 6.04 -22.13
CA VAL A 292 23.95 6.53 -20.89
C VAL A 292 25.37 7.05 -21.10
N ASP A 293 25.60 8.31 -20.78
CA ASP A 293 26.89 8.97 -20.81
C ASP A 293 27.88 8.26 -19.86
N ALA A 294 28.75 7.44 -20.46
CA ALA A 294 29.72 6.61 -19.75
C ALA A 294 30.69 7.45 -18.89
N ASP A 295 31.02 8.67 -19.32
CA ASP A 295 31.92 9.57 -18.60
C ASP A 295 31.24 10.12 -17.34
N ARG A 296 29.97 10.40 -17.36
CA ARG A 296 29.20 10.78 -16.15
C ARG A 296 29.10 9.64 -15.15
N VAL A 297 28.90 8.42 -15.61
CA VAL A 297 28.86 7.24 -14.74
C VAL A 297 30.23 6.99 -14.10
N ALA A 298 31.31 7.10 -14.85
CA ALA A 298 32.68 6.99 -14.33
C ALA A 298 33.01 8.08 -13.29
N ASN A 299 32.61 9.32 -13.53
CA ASN A 299 32.78 10.43 -12.58
C ASN A 299 31.98 10.21 -11.28
N VAL A 300 30.78 9.66 -11.35
CA VAL A 300 29.97 9.31 -10.17
C VAL A 300 30.62 8.14 -9.40
N GLU A 301 31.18 7.14 -10.08
CA GLU A 301 31.90 6.02 -9.45
C GLU A 301 33.18 6.49 -8.76
N GLU A 302 33.95 7.40 -9.41
CA GLU A 302 35.13 8.00 -8.81
C GLU A 302 34.77 8.86 -7.58
N PHE A 303 33.69 9.62 -7.64
CA PHE A 303 33.19 10.40 -6.51
C PHE A 303 32.81 9.52 -5.33
N HIS A 304 32.03 8.45 -5.58
CA HIS A 304 31.65 7.48 -4.54
C HIS A 304 32.87 6.74 -3.97
N SER A 305 33.86 6.40 -4.78
CA SER A 305 35.11 5.79 -4.33
C SER A 305 35.88 6.71 -3.42
N LYS A 306 36.00 8.00 -3.76
CA LYS A 306 36.66 9.03 -2.93
C LYS A 306 35.93 9.22 -1.60
N ILE A 307 34.61 9.34 -1.61
CA ILE A 307 33.82 9.44 -0.36
C ILE A 307 34.01 8.21 0.50
N THR A 308 33.96 7.02 -0.09
CA THR A 308 34.12 5.75 0.65
C THR A 308 35.51 5.67 1.27
N THR A 309 36.54 6.18 0.59
CA THR A 309 37.92 6.22 1.11
C THR A 309 38.04 7.18 2.28
N ILE A 310 37.46 8.39 2.18
CA ILE A 310 37.42 9.37 3.28
C ILE A 310 36.68 8.79 4.49
N LEU A 311 35.49 8.21 4.29
CA LEU A 311 34.70 7.59 5.36
C LEU A 311 35.48 6.45 6.04
N LYS A 312 36.23 5.64 5.29
CA LYS A 312 37.09 4.59 5.86
C LYS A 312 38.27 5.17 6.67
N SER A 313 38.86 6.28 6.25
CA SER A 313 39.90 6.91 7.05
C SER A 313 39.37 7.46 8.37
N GLU A 314 38.23 8.13 8.35
CA GLU A 314 37.52 8.63 9.54
C GLU A 314 37.12 7.53 10.49
N LEU A 315 36.56 6.42 9.96
CA LEU A 315 36.20 5.25 10.76
C LEU A 315 37.43 4.58 11.40
N ARG A 316 38.57 4.50 10.70
CA ARG A 316 39.82 3.97 11.28
C ARG A 316 40.40 4.86 12.37
N GLU A 317 40.33 6.17 12.18
CA GLU A 317 40.76 7.14 13.20
C GLU A 317 39.84 7.01 14.44
N SER A 318 38.53 6.95 14.24
CA SER A 318 37.56 6.71 15.32
C SER A 318 37.78 5.34 16.00
N GLU A 319 38.11 4.27 15.25
CA GLU A 319 38.46 2.97 15.83
C GLU A 319 39.68 3.05 16.75
N LYS A 320 40.70 3.79 16.29
CA LYS A 320 41.95 4.00 17.07
C LYS A 320 41.68 4.77 18.36
N GLU A 321 40.99 5.90 18.28
CA GLU A 321 40.61 6.73 19.43
C GLU A 321 39.76 5.95 20.45
N LEU A 322 38.78 5.19 19.97
CA LEU A 322 37.91 4.37 20.83
C LEU A 322 38.70 3.21 21.48
N SER A 323 39.69 2.63 20.76
CA SER A 323 40.55 1.58 21.31
C SER A 323 41.48 2.12 22.39
N GLU A 324 42.13 3.26 22.15
CA GLU A 324 42.95 3.93 23.15
C GLU A 324 42.14 4.33 24.39
N SER A 325 40.95 4.87 24.18
CA SER A 325 40.02 5.20 25.28
C SER A 325 39.56 3.97 26.09
N LEU A 326 39.41 2.81 25.43
CA LEU A 326 39.10 1.55 26.08
C LEU A 326 40.25 1.02 26.96
N ASP A 327 41.49 1.14 26.48
CA ASP A 327 42.70 0.75 27.21
C ASP A 327 42.90 1.64 28.42
N ASP A 328 42.69 2.95 28.31
CA ASP A 328 42.74 3.90 29.43
C ASP A 328 41.68 3.55 30.51
N LEU A 329 40.46 3.24 30.09
CA LEU A 329 39.40 2.83 31.03
C LEU A 329 39.70 1.51 31.70
N ASN A 330 40.24 0.52 31.00
CA ASN A 330 40.65 -0.74 31.60
C ASN A 330 41.76 -0.52 32.66
N SER A 331 42.75 0.29 32.34
CA SER A 331 43.84 0.65 33.27
C SER A 331 43.29 1.34 34.52
N ALA A 332 42.36 2.27 34.37
CA ALA A 332 41.73 2.95 35.49
C ALA A 332 40.87 2.00 36.36
N ILE A 333 40.19 1.02 35.76
CA ILE A 333 39.43 -0.01 36.47
C ILE A 333 40.37 -0.93 37.27
N ASP A 334 41.47 -1.37 36.66
CA ASP A 334 42.47 -2.21 37.31
C ASP A 334 43.14 -1.51 38.52
N GLU A 335 43.40 -0.20 38.40
CA GLU A 335 43.91 0.63 39.50
C GLU A 335 42.91 0.70 40.67
N LEU A 336 41.62 0.89 40.37
CA LEU A 336 40.56 0.88 41.38
C LEU A 336 40.42 -0.49 42.03
N ASP A 337 40.58 -1.58 41.29
CA ASP A 337 40.52 -2.95 41.82
C ASP A 337 41.72 -3.24 42.73
N THR A 338 42.89 -2.82 42.36
CA THR A 338 44.08 -2.91 43.20
C THR A 338 43.90 -2.16 44.52
N ARG A 339 43.30 -0.98 44.45
CA ARG A 339 43.02 -0.15 45.62
C ARG A 339 41.92 -0.70 46.51
N LEU A 340 40.87 -1.25 45.94
CA LEU A 340 39.81 -1.99 46.65
C LEU A 340 40.37 -3.21 47.36
N ASN A 341 41.21 -4.00 46.71
CA ASN A 341 41.86 -5.18 47.28
C ASN A 341 42.79 -4.81 48.42
N SER A 342 43.52 -3.70 48.37
CA SER A 342 44.38 -3.22 49.46
C SER A 342 43.59 -2.79 50.69
N VAL A 343 42.40 -2.25 50.50
CA VAL A 343 41.49 -1.89 51.63
C VAL A 343 40.85 -3.11 52.24
N PHE A 344 40.56 -4.17 51.45
CA PHE A 344 39.97 -5.44 51.93
C PHE A 344 40.99 -6.39 52.56
N SER A 345 42.27 -6.35 52.18
CA SER A 345 43.30 -7.24 52.73
C SER A 345 43.62 -7.02 54.22
N ASN A 346 43.10 -5.94 54.81
CA ASN A 346 43.29 -5.62 56.24
C ASN A 346 42.16 -6.15 57.16
N ILE A 347 41.22 -6.98 56.63
CA ILE A 347 40.03 -7.40 57.37
C ILE A 347 39.89 -8.95 57.28
N ASP A 348 39.91 -9.64 58.41
CA ASP A 348 39.70 -11.09 58.48
C ASP A 348 38.36 -11.53 57.88
N ASN A 349 38.40 -12.18 56.67
CA ASN A 349 37.35 -12.95 56.02
C ASN A 349 36.06 -12.28 55.43
N PRO A 350 35.94 -10.99 55.08
CA PRO A 350 34.80 -10.48 54.29
C PRO A 350 34.89 -10.80 52.80
N GLU A 351 36.08 -11.07 52.25
CA GLU A 351 36.30 -11.30 50.80
C GLU A 351 35.44 -12.44 50.25
N ILE A 352 35.35 -13.58 50.96
CA ILE A 352 34.58 -14.75 50.50
C ILE A 352 33.07 -14.45 50.39
N ILE A 353 32.53 -13.58 51.25
CA ILE A 353 31.10 -13.20 51.23
C ILE A 353 30.84 -12.20 50.10
N VAL A 354 31.75 -11.25 49.90
CA VAL A 354 31.64 -10.24 48.81
C VAL A 354 31.74 -10.90 47.44
N ASP A 355 32.71 -11.78 47.25
CA ASP A 355 32.88 -12.54 46.01
C ASP A 355 31.66 -13.45 45.76
N ARG A 356 31.16 -14.13 46.79
CA ARG A 356 29.93 -14.94 46.66
C ARG A 356 28.72 -14.12 46.27
N VAL A 357 28.50 -12.94 46.87
CA VAL A 357 27.41 -12.03 46.54
C VAL A 357 27.56 -11.48 45.12
N HIS A 358 28.80 -11.18 44.70
CA HIS A 358 29.08 -10.72 43.34
C HIS A 358 28.77 -11.82 42.32
N ASP A 359 29.20 -13.05 42.53
CA ASP A 359 28.92 -14.20 41.67
C ASP A 359 27.43 -14.50 41.61
N LEU A 360 26.73 -14.43 42.74
CA LEU A 360 25.29 -14.61 42.80
C LEU A 360 24.55 -13.49 42.01
N ALA A 361 24.99 -12.23 42.18
CA ALA A 361 24.40 -11.09 41.47
C ALA A 361 24.61 -11.19 39.96
N ASN A 362 25.79 -11.55 39.50
CA ASN A 362 26.09 -11.76 38.09
C ASN A 362 25.27 -12.91 37.51
N THR A 363 25.19 -14.02 38.23
CA THR A 363 24.41 -15.20 37.83
C THR A 363 22.91 -14.89 37.79
N TYR A 364 22.41 -14.16 38.78
CA TYR A 364 21.02 -13.69 38.83
C TYR A 364 20.69 -12.78 37.65
N SER A 365 21.54 -11.79 37.38
CA SER A 365 21.37 -10.84 36.28
C SER A 365 21.36 -11.55 34.92
N SER A 366 22.32 -12.46 34.71
CA SER A 366 22.39 -13.25 33.47
C SER A 366 21.17 -14.16 33.31
N ALA A 367 20.80 -14.93 34.33
CA ALA A 367 19.64 -15.82 34.26
C ALA A 367 18.32 -15.05 34.07
N THR A 368 18.17 -13.90 34.73
CA THR A 368 16.99 -13.04 34.59
C THR A 368 16.91 -12.41 33.17
N ALA A 369 18.03 -12.00 32.61
CA ALA A 369 18.10 -11.53 31.25
C ALA A 369 17.70 -12.62 30.23
N GLU A 370 18.22 -13.83 30.40
CA GLU A 370 17.88 -15.00 29.60
C GLU A 370 16.37 -15.33 29.65
N ILE A 371 15.78 -15.33 30.85
CA ILE A 371 14.34 -15.52 31.08
C ILE A 371 13.55 -14.46 30.32
N ARG A 372 13.88 -13.19 30.52
CA ARG A 372 13.17 -12.06 29.89
C ARG A 372 13.20 -12.11 28.35
N TYR A 373 14.36 -12.43 27.77
CA TYR A 373 14.45 -12.55 26.30
C TYR A 373 13.66 -13.74 25.76
N PHE A 374 13.67 -14.87 26.47
CA PHE A 374 12.86 -16.02 26.10
C PHE A 374 11.37 -15.72 26.16
N GLU A 375 10.89 -15.11 27.24
CA GLU A 375 9.50 -14.72 27.41
C GLU A 375 9.05 -13.71 26.34
N THR A 376 9.90 -12.74 26.00
CA THR A 376 9.61 -11.77 24.93
C THR A 376 9.48 -12.47 23.57
N ASP A 377 10.40 -13.38 23.23
CA ASP A 377 10.34 -14.13 21.96
C ASP A 377 9.11 -15.04 21.89
N ASP A 378 8.78 -15.72 22.99
CA ASP A 378 7.62 -16.62 23.08
C ASP A 378 6.30 -15.83 22.96
N LYS A 379 6.18 -14.72 23.68
CA LYS A 379 5.04 -13.79 23.58
C LYS A 379 4.83 -13.26 22.16
N VAL A 380 5.90 -12.80 21.49
CA VAL A 380 5.83 -12.33 20.11
C VAL A 380 5.40 -13.43 19.15
N LYS A 381 5.83 -14.68 19.38
CA LYS A 381 5.40 -15.84 18.58
C LYS A 381 3.93 -16.14 18.76
N ASP A 382 3.44 -16.13 19.99
CA ASP A 382 2.04 -16.42 20.29
C ASP A 382 1.13 -15.33 19.75
N GLU A 383 1.46 -14.05 19.99
CA GLU A 383 0.73 -12.92 19.40
C GLU A 383 0.72 -12.98 17.86
N LEU A 384 1.85 -13.35 17.24
CA LEU A 384 1.95 -13.49 15.79
C LEU A 384 1.05 -14.63 15.26
N LYS A 385 0.91 -15.70 16.01
CA LYS A 385 0.01 -16.81 15.66
C LYS A 385 -1.45 -16.37 15.76
N GLU A 386 -1.84 -15.78 16.87
CA GLU A 386 -3.21 -15.30 17.10
C GLU A 386 -3.64 -14.26 16.05
N ILE A 387 -2.76 -13.30 15.73
CA ILE A 387 -3.08 -12.27 14.73
C ILE A 387 -3.21 -12.85 13.33
N LYS A 388 -2.42 -13.88 12.98
CA LYS A 388 -2.54 -14.59 11.69
C LYS A 388 -3.86 -15.33 11.58
N GLU A 389 -4.28 -16.01 12.62
CA GLU A 389 -5.55 -16.73 12.68
C GLU A 389 -6.72 -15.74 12.58
N SER A 390 -6.68 -14.65 13.35
CA SER A 390 -7.68 -13.58 13.31
C SER A 390 -7.79 -12.92 11.93
N LEU A 391 -6.65 -12.64 11.30
CA LEU A 391 -6.59 -12.07 9.95
C LEU A 391 -7.19 -13.03 8.92
N ALA A 392 -6.87 -14.31 9.00
CA ALA A 392 -7.39 -15.32 8.07
C ALA A 392 -8.92 -15.49 8.23
N GLN A 393 -9.42 -15.51 9.46
CA GLN A 393 -10.86 -15.60 9.76
C GLN A 393 -11.60 -14.35 9.26
N GLU A 394 -11.08 -13.15 9.55
CA GLU A 394 -11.71 -11.92 9.10
C GLU A 394 -11.71 -11.80 7.58
N LYS A 395 -10.59 -12.13 6.90
CA LYS A 395 -10.55 -12.19 5.44
C LYS A 395 -11.61 -13.14 4.90
N ALA A 396 -11.68 -14.36 5.40
CA ALA A 396 -12.68 -15.35 4.95
C ALA A 396 -14.11 -14.83 5.13
N ARG A 397 -14.41 -14.21 6.28
CA ARG A 397 -15.71 -13.64 6.60
C ARG A 397 -16.12 -12.53 5.62
N VAL A 398 -15.23 -11.55 5.40
CA VAL A 398 -15.57 -10.39 4.53
C VAL A 398 -15.60 -10.78 3.06
N LEU A 399 -14.75 -11.74 2.62
CA LEU A 399 -14.78 -12.28 1.28
C LEU A 399 -16.14 -12.93 1.00
N LYS A 400 -16.61 -13.79 1.93
CA LYS A 400 -17.89 -14.47 1.78
C LYS A 400 -19.06 -13.50 1.73
N ILE A 401 -19.12 -12.52 2.62
CA ILE A 401 -20.17 -11.50 2.62
C ILE A 401 -20.16 -10.70 1.30
N THR A 402 -18.99 -10.30 0.81
CA THR A 402 -18.88 -9.53 -0.44
C THR A 402 -19.29 -10.37 -1.64
N GLU A 403 -18.86 -11.63 -1.68
CA GLU A 403 -19.26 -12.61 -2.68
C GLU A 403 -20.79 -12.79 -2.74
N ASP A 404 -21.42 -12.99 -1.58
CA ASP A 404 -22.88 -13.18 -1.49
C ASP A 404 -23.64 -11.94 -1.97
N ILE A 405 -23.21 -10.73 -1.56
CA ILE A 405 -23.85 -9.48 -2.01
C ILE A 405 -23.81 -9.35 -3.53
N ILE A 406 -22.64 -9.58 -4.15
CA ILE A 406 -22.47 -9.45 -5.60
C ILE A 406 -23.28 -10.54 -6.33
N ASN A 407 -23.17 -11.79 -5.89
CA ASN A 407 -23.84 -12.91 -6.54
C ASN A 407 -25.36 -12.81 -6.43
N ASP A 408 -25.89 -12.39 -5.27
CA ASP A 408 -27.33 -12.20 -5.09
C ASP A 408 -27.86 -11.05 -5.94
N LYS A 409 -27.13 -9.93 -6.02
CA LYS A 409 -27.51 -8.80 -6.86
C LYS A 409 -27.44 -9.17 -8.35
N THR A 410 -26.38 -9.83 -8.77
CA THR A 410 -26.22 -10.29 -10.15
C THR A 410 -27.33 -11.27 -10.55
N ARG A 411 -27.73 -12.19 -9.63
CA ARG A 411 -28.85 -13.11 -9.84
C ARG A 411 -30.16 -12.36 -10.03
N GLN A 412 -30.44 -11.34 -9.19
CA GLN A 412 -31.60 -10.47 -9.35
C GLN A 412 -31.64 -9.78 -10.72
N TYR A 413 -30.48 -9.30 -11.19
CA TYR A 413 -30.40 -8.66 -12.48
C TYR A 413 -30.55 -9.63 -13.65
N VAL A 414 -29.94 -10.81 -13.58
CA VAL A 414 -30.15 -11.86 -14.60
C VAL A 414 -31.62 -12.19 -14.74
N SER A 415 -32.38 -12.32 -13.63
CA SER A 415 -33.83 -12.58 -13.69
C SER A 415 -34.64 -11.41 -14.24
N LYS A 416 -34.16 -10.17 -14.19
CA LYS A 416 -34.83 -9.01 -14.79
C LYS A 416 -34.51 -8.88 -16.30
N VAL A 417 -33.26 -9.16 -16.69
CA VAL A 417 -32.80 -8.99 -18.07
C VAL A 417 -33.24 -10.14 -18.97
N TYR A 418 -33.36 -11.32 -18.42
CA TYR A 418 -33.75 -12.51 -19.18
C TYR A 418 -35.09 -13.07 -18.68
N SER A 419 -36.06 -13.14 -19.57
CA SER A 419 -37.38 -13.69 -19.28
C SER A 419 -37.40 -15.20 -18.97
N GLU A 420 -36.35 -15.89 -19.44
CA GLU A 420 -36.13 -17.31 -19.19
C GLU A 420 -35.27 -17.52 -17.94
N VAL A 421 -35.43 -18.67 -17.28
CA VAL A 421 -34.59 -19.04 -16.13
C VAL A 421 -33.17 -19.34 -16.64
N ARG A 422 -32.30 -18.32 -16.60
CA ARG A 422 -30.89 -18.45 -16.98
C ARG A 422 -30.02 -18.54 -15.75
N ARG A 423 -28.93 -19.31 -15.83
CA ARG A 423 -27.94 -19.39 -14.76
C ARG A 423 -27.16 -18.07 -14.67
N SER A 424 -27.06 -17.54 -13.46
CA SER A 424 -26.24 -16.37 -13.19
C SER A 424 -24.77 -16.73 -13.17
N PRO A 425 -23.87 -15.80 -13.55
CA PRO A 425 -22.46 -15.96 -13.28
C PRO A 425 -22.22 -16.00 -11.76
N ILE A 426 -21.18 -16.70 -11.35
CA ILE A 426 -20.78 -16.83 -9.95
C ILE A 426 -19.38 -16.25 -9.79
N LEU A 427 -19.28 -15.23 -8.95
CA LEU A 427 -18.03 -14.75 -8.42
C LEU A 427 -17.66 -15.59 -7.20
N SER A 428 -16.47 -16.16 -7.19
CA SER A 428 -15.94 -16.86 -6.02
C SER A 428 -14.62 -16.20 -5.63
N LEU A 429 -14.53 -15.76 -4.37
CA LEU A 429 -13.42 -15.02 -3.83
C LEU A 429 -12.60 -15.89 -2.87
N SER A 430 -11.29 -15.84 -3.01
CA SER A 430 -10.34 -16.43 -2.07
C SER A 430 -9.33 -15.38 -1.58
N GLN A 431 -8.49 -15.74 -0.62
CA GLN A 431 -7.51 -14.78 -0.06
C GLN A 431 -6.51 -14.24 -1.10
N ASN A 432 -6.19 -15.04 -2.12
CA ASN A 432 -5.13 -14.72 -3.07
C ASN A 432 -5.57 -14.73 -4.53
N SER A 433 -6.81 -15.10 -4.80
CA SER A 433 -7.33 -15.22 -6.16
C SER A 433 -8.84 -15.10 -6.18
N TYR A 434 -9.40 -15.01 -7.37
CA TYR A 434 -10.84 -15.10 -7.58
C TYR A 434 -11.14 -15.82 -8.88
N THR A 435 -12.37 -16.30 -9.02
CA THR A 435 -12.92 -16.81 -10.27
C THR A 435 -14.26 -16.17 -10.57
N TYR A 436 -14.54 -15.95 -11.84
CA TYR A 436 -15.84 -15.47 -12.31
C TYR A 436 -16.29 -16.37 -13.45
N THR A 437 -17.30 -17.21 -13.18
CA THR A 437 -17.69 -18.29 -14.07
C THR A 437 -19.19 -18.32 -14.32
N ALA A 438 -19.57 -18.51 -15.58
CA ALA A 438 -20.93 -18.87 -15.96
C ALA A 438 -20.97 -20.36 -16.34
N VAL A 439 -21.76 -21.17 -15.63
CA VAL A 439 -21.84 -22.61 -15.85
C VAL A 439 -22.61 -22.88 -17.13
N GLU A 440 -22.00 -23.69 -18.04
CA GLU A 440 -22.63 -24.19 -19.29
C GLU A 440 -23.05 -23.12 -20.30
N ASP A 441 -22.50 -21.91 -20.22
CA ASP A 441 -22.84 -20.84 -21.14
C ASP A 441 -21.61 -20.06 -21.56
N THR A 442 -21.01 -20.48 -22.68
CA THR A 442 -19.76 -19.93 -23.23
C THR A 442 -19.99 -18.91 -24.34
N GLY A 443 -21.23 -18.51 -24.59
CA GLY A 443 -21.58 -17.52 -25.63
C GLY A 443 -20.97 -16.15 -25.35
N THR A 444 -20.30 -15.58 -26.36
CA THR A 444 -19.59 -14.30 -26.25
C THR A 444 -20.52 -13.16 -25.78
N GLY A 445 -21.75 -13.11 -26.30
CA GLY A 445 -22.72 -12.08 -25.94
C GLY A 445 -23.15 -12.13 -24.49
N LYS A 446 -23.37 -13.36 -23.96
CA LYS A 446 -23.72 -13.54 -22.55
C LYS A 446 -22.55 -13.19 -21.63
N ALA A 447 -21.32 -13.47 -22.05
CA ALA A 447 -20.13 -13.12 -21.28
C ALA A 447 -20.01 -11.60 -21.07
N TYR A 448 -20.27 -10.80 -22.11
CA TYR A 448 -20.30 -9.34 -22.00
C TYR A 448 -21.50 -8.85 -21.19
N SER A 449 -22.70 -9.44 -21.37
CA SER A 449 -23.84 -9.14 -20.53
C SER A 449 -23.55 -9.40 -19.05
N ASN A 450 -22.91 -10.53 -18.73
CA ASN A 450 -22.49 -10.85 -17.36
C ASN A 450 -21.51 -9.83 -16.79
N LEU A 451 -20.57 -9.31 -17.60
CA LEU A 451 -19.63 -8.26 -17.21
C LEU A 451 -20.38 -6.95 -16.89
N ILE A 452 -21.34 -6.55 -17.74
CA ILE A 452 -22.18 -5.38 -17.50
C ILE A 452 -22.98 -5.55 -16.21
N LEU A 453 -23.61 -6.72 -15.99
CA LEU A 453 -24.39 -6.99 -14.79
C LEU A 453 -23.55 -7.00 -13.51
N PHE A 454 -22.32 -7.47 -13.60
CA PHE A 454 -21.34 -7.35 -12.50
C PHE A 454 -21.07 -5.88 -12.16
N ASP A 455 -20.78 -5.04 -13.14
CA ASP A 455 -20.47 -3.62 -12.95
C ASP A 455 -21.69 -2.85 -12.41
N LEU A 456 -22.90 -3.14 -12.92
CA LEU A 456 -24.15 -2.58 -12.39
C LEU A 456 -24.42 -3.04 -10.95
N SER A 457 -24.10 -4.30 -10.62
CA SER A 457 -24.20 -4.81 -9.25
C SER A 457 -23.28 -4.04 -8.31
N ALA A 458 -22.04 -3.79 -8.72
CA ALA A 458 -21.10 -2.98 -7.96
C ALA A 458 -21.58 -1.53 -7.83
N LEU A 459 -22.12 -0.93 -8.90
CA LEU A 459 -22.65 0.42 -8.88
C LEU A 459 -23.80 0.58 -7.87
N GLU A 460 -24.71 -0.39 -7.79
CA GLU A 460 -25.85 -0.32 -6.85
C GLU A 460 -25.45 -0.62 -5.40
N THR A 461 -24.55 -1.60 -5.20
CA THR A 461 -24.23 -2.11 -3.86
C THR A 461 -23.07 -1.41 -3.18
N THR A 462 -22.41 -0.47 -3.85
CA THR A 462 -21.31 0.31 -3.30
C THR A 462 -21.53 1.82 -3.51
N GLU A 463 -20.60 2.61 -3.02
CA GLU A 463 -20.56 4.06 -3.26
C GLU A 463 -19.83 4.45 -4.56
N LEU A 464 -19.65 3.52 -5.49
CA LEU A 464 -19.12 3.80 -6.82
C LEU A 464 -19.91 4.97 -7.44
N PRO A 465 -19.24 6.09 -7.80
CA PRO A 465 -19.95 7.31 -8.17
C PRO A 465 -20.39 7.33 -9.63
N ILE A 466 -19.65 6.66 -10.50
CA ILE A 466 -19.85 6.67 -11.95
C ILE A 466 -19.54 5.31 -12.58
N LEU A 467 -20.09 5.12 -13.77
CA LEU A 467 -19.84 3.98 -14.64
C LEU A 467 -19.62 4.45 -16.07
N ILE A 468 -18.65 3.87 -16.79
CA ILE A 468 -18.41 4.16 -18.20
C ILE A 468 -18.35 2.85 -18.99
N HIS A 469 -19.23 2.67 -19.98
CA HIS A 469 -19.31 1.47 -20.80
C HIS A 469 -19.29 1.78 -22.29
N ASP A 470 -18.35 1.19 -23.01
CA ASP A 470 -18.21 1.38 -24.45
C ASP A 470 -19.08 0.42 -25.26
N SER A 471 -19.42 0.82 -26.46
CA SER A 471 -20.29 0.11 -27.42
C SER A 471 -19.83 -1.32 -27.71
N VAL A 472 -18.55 -1.63 -27.56
CA VAL A 472 -18.00 -2.97 -27.73
C VAL A 472 -18.66 -4.01 -26.79
N LEU A 473 -19.13 -3.58 -25.61
CA LEU A 473 -19.79 -4.45 -24.64
C LEU A 473 -21.17 -4.94 -25.11
N TYR A 474 -21.84 -4.17 -25.98
CA TYR A 474 -23.22 -4.46 -26.43
C TYR A 474 -23.28 -5.20 -27.75
N LYS A 475 -22.19 -5.20 -28.55
CA LYS A 475 -22.19 -5.71 -29.94
C LYS A 475 -22.72 -7.12 -30.12
N ASN A 476 -22.44 -8.00 -29.17
CA ASN A 476 -22.82 -9.41 -29.24
C ASN A 476 -23.93 -9.79 -28.25
N VAL A 477 -24.43 -8.84 -27.47
CA VAL A 477 -25.52 -9.08 -26.50
C VAL A 477 -26.85 -9.14 -27.22
N GLU A 478 -27.73 -10.03 -26.79
CA GLU A 478 -29.10 -10.15 -27.34
C GLU A 478 -29.85 -8.82 -27.26
N ASN A 479 -30.54 -8.44 -28.35
CA ASN A 479 -31.22 -7.14 -28.44
C ASN A 479 -32.22 -6.91 -27.27
N ASN A 480 -33.00 -7.92 -26.91
CA ASN A 480 -33.93 -7.83 -25.79
C ASN A 480 -33.20 -7.64 -24.45
N ALA A 481 -32.04 -8.29 -24.27
CA ALA A 481 -31.23 -8.13 -23.08
C ALA A 481 -30.66 -6.70 -23.00
N VAL A 482 -30.22 -6.13 -24.12
CA VAL A 482 -29.76 -4.73 -24.14
C VAL A 482 -30.89 -3.78 -23.77
N ALA A 483 -32.11 -4.00 -24.27
CA ALA A 483 -33.27 -3.19 -23.90
C ALA A 483 -33.52 -3.18 -22.39
N GLU A 484 -33.45 -4.35 -21.73
CA GLU A 484 -33.62 -4.45 -20.28
C GLU A 484 -32.40 -3.86 -19.50
N LEU A 485 -31.17 -4.00 -20.03
CA LEU A 485 -29.99 -3.34 -19.44
C LEU A 485 -30.16 -1.81 -19.45
N VAL A 486 -30.68 -1.21 -20.51
CA VAL A 486 -30.95 0.24 -20.56
C VAL A 486 -31.90 0.67 -19.44
N LYS A 487 -32.96 -0.09 -19.20
CA LYS A 487 -33.88 0.17 -18.06
C LYS A 487 -33.18 0.06 -16.71
N LEU A 488 -32.26 -0.89 -16.57
CA LEU A 488 -31.46 -1.02 -15.33
C LEU A 488 -30.55 0.20 -15.11
N TYR A 489 -29.83 0.69 -16.13
CA TYR A 489 -29.02 1.90 -16.00
C TYR A 489 -29.86 3.10 -15.52
N ILE A 490 -31.03 3.28 -16.09
CA ILE A 490 -31.94 4.38 -15.72
C ILE A 490 -32.41 4.21 -14.26
N SER A 491 -32.77 2.98 -13.86
CA SER A 491 -33.31 2.71 -12.53
C SER A 491 -32.32 2.96 -11.40
N LEU A 492 -31.01 2.95 -11.68
CA LEU A 492 -29.96 3.15 -10.66
C LEU A 492 -29.77 4.62 -10.27
N GLY A 493 -30.15 5.56 -11.13
CA GLY A 493 -30.06 7.00 -10.86
C GLY A 493 -28.65 7.55 -10.72
N LYS A 494 -27.60 6.71 -10.68
CA LYS A 494 -26.20 7.13 -10.64
C LYS A 494 -25.68 7.49 -12.04
N GLN A 495 -24.80 8.45 -12.12
CA GLN A 495 -24.29 8.94 -13.39
C GLN A 495 -23.52 7.84 -14.15
N SER A 496 -24.10 7.40 -15.24
CA SER A 496 -23.57 6.34 -16.10
C SER A 496 -23.39 6.90 -17.52
N PHE A 497 -22.25 6.61 -18.12
CA PHE A 497 -21.90 7.06 -19.47
C PHE A 497 -21.76 5.83 -20.37
N ILE A 498 -22.58 5.73 -21.38
CA ILE A 498 -22.50 4.61 -22.33
C ILE A 498 -22.35 5.11 -23.75
N SER A 499 -21.67 4.35 -24.61
CA SER A 499 -21.78 4.51 -26.05
C SER A 499 -22.50 3.32 -26.65
N ILE A 500 -23.34 3.54 -27.64
CA ILE A 500 -24.14 2.49 -28.28
C ILE A 500 -24.45 2.81 -29.73
N ASP A 501 -24.49 1.80 -30.57
CA ASP A 501 -24.80 1.87 -32.00
C ASP A 501 -26.13 1.19 -32.31
N GLU A 502 -26.67 1.44 -33.52
CA GLU A 502 -27.81 0.69 -34.08
C GLU A 502 -29.01 0.62 -33.11
N ILE A 503 -29.38 1.74 -32.51
CA ILE A 503 -30.34 1.77 -31.40
C ILE A 503 -31.74 1.24 -31.78
N GLN A 504 -32.11 1.29 -33.07
CA GLN A 504 -33.38 0.79 -33.57
C GLN A 504 -33.55 -0.74 -33.40
N LYS A 505 -32.45 -1.48 -33.43
CA LYS A 505 -32.50 -2.95 -33.28
C LYS A 505 -32.94 -3.42 -31.91
N TYR A 506 -32.85 -2.57 -30.87
CA TYR A 506 -33.21 -2.90 -29.51
C TYR A 506 -34.72 -2.72 -29.19
N GLY A 507 -35.50 -2.29 -30.18
CA GLY A 507 -36.94 -2.09 -30.06
C GLY A 507 -37.31 -0.65 -29.66
N LYS A 508 -38.55 -0.28 -29.99
CA LYS A 508 -39.03 1.11 -29.87
C LYS A 508 -38.94 1.70 -28.48
N GLU A 509 -39.17 0.90 -27.44
CA GLU A 509 -39.10 1.37 -26.05
C GLU A 509 -37.64 1.72 -25.68
N ALA A 510 -36.70 0.81 -25.96
CA ALA A 510 -35.28 1.05 -25.70
C ALA A 510 -34.71 2.18 -26.53
N GLU A 511 -35.11 2.30 -27.80
CA GLU A 511 -34.77 3.40 -28.69
C GLU A 511 -35.23 4.74 -28.11
N SER A 512 -36.48 4.85 -27.65
CA SER A 512 -36.99 6.06 -27.00
C SER A 512 -36.21 6.43 -25.77
N LEU A 513 -35.94 5.46 -24.87
CA LEU A 513 -35.16 5.67 -23.64
C LEU A 513 -33.71 6.10 -23.93
N LEU A 514 -33.07 5.54 -24.95
CA LEU A 514 -31.72 5.92 -25.37
C LEU A 514 -31.71 7.35 -25.97
N LEU A 515 -32.69 7.71 -26.81
CA LEU A 515 -32.82 9.04 -27.36
C LEU A 515 -33.13 10.10 -26.29
N GLU A 516 -33.97 9.78 -25.30
CA GLU A 516 -34.24 10.68 -24.16
C GLU A 516 -33.00 10.98 -23.33
N ASN A 517 -32.07 10.04 -23.24
CA ASN A 517 -30.84 10.14 -22.47
C ASN A 517 -29.60 10.48 -23.34
N LYS A 518 -29.83 10.82 -24.60
CA LYS A 518 -28.77 11.23 -25.53
C LYS A 518 -28.06 12.49 -25.08
N VAL A 519 -26.71 12.46 -25.13
CA VAL A 519 -25.83 13.61 -24.88
C VAL A 519 -25.02 13.98 -26.12
N VAL A 520 -24.72 13.01 -26.97
CA VAL A 520 -24.04 13.18 -28.25
C VAL A 520 -24.62 12.20 -29.26
N GLU A 521 -24.82 12.65 -30.49
CA GLU A 521 -25.15 11.78 -31.61
C GLU A 521 -24.06 11.89 -32.69
N LEU A 522 -23.52 10.75 -33.08
CA LEU A 522 -22.39 10.65 -33.98
C LEU A 522 -22.77 9.81 -35.20
N SER A 523 -22.32 10.25 -36.36
CA SER A 523 -22.54 9.53 -37.60
C SER A 523 -21.35 9.72 -38.54
N ASP A 524 -21.39 9.09 -39.72
CA ASP A 524 -20.36 9.26 -40.74
C ASP A 524 -20.22 10.72 -41.21
N ASN A 525 -21.29 11.52 -41.12
CA ASN A 525 -21.31 12.93 -41.48
C ASN A 525 -21.15 13.87 -40.29
N GLN A 526 -21.27 13.40 -39.08
CA GLN A 526 -21.17 14.19 -37.84
C GLN A 526 -20.28 13.46 -36.86
N VAL A 527 -18.98 13.63 -36.98
CA VAL A 527 -17.98 13.06 -36.07
C VAL A 527 -17.80 13.95 -34.83
N LEU A 528 -17.19 13.39 -33.78
CA LEU A 528 -16.98 14.08 -32.51
C LEU A 528 -16.19 15.39 -32.65
N PHE A 529 -15.17 15.39 -33.47
CA PHE A 529 -14.26 16.52 -33.65
C PHE A 529 -14.48 17.28 -34.95
N ILE A 530 -14.05 18.55 -35.00
CA ILE A 530 -14.13 19.40 -36.18
C ILE A 530 -13.33 18.89 -37.37
N LYS A 531 -12.36 18.02 -37.17
CA LYS A 531 -11.53 17.37 -38.18
C LYS A 531 -11.87 15.88 -38.24
N ASP A 532 -12.13 15.41 -39.45
CA ASP A 532 -12.32 13.98 -39.72
C ASP A 532 -11.05 13.45 -40.41
N TRP A 533 -10.20 12.80 -39.65
CA TRP A 533 -8.93 12.20 -40.12
C TRP A 533 -9.05 10.76 -40.57
N ARG A 534 -10.26 10.26 -40.72
CA ARG A 534 -10.51 8.95 -41.37
C ARG A 534 -10.40 9.05 -42.89
N LYS A 535 -10.49 10.29 -43.44
CA LYS A 535 -10.48 10.59 -44.87
C LYS A 535 -9.14 11.14 -45.31
#